data_d9740f386916a08e68656ef199833401
#
_entry.id   d9740f386916a08e68656ef199833401
#
_cell.length_a   1.000
_cell.length_b   1.000
_cell.length_c   1.000
_cell.angle_alpha   90.00
_cell.angle_beta   90.00
_cell.angle_gamma   90.00
#
_symmetry.space_group_name_H-M   'P 1'
#
loop_
_entity.id
_entity.type
_entity.pdbx_description
1 polymer ?
#
loop_
_entity_poly.entity_id
_entity_poly.type
_entity_poly.pdbx_seq_one_letter_code
_entity_poly.pdbx_strand_id
1 'polypeptide(L)'
;DLYENEQIRESTIEYINDLFKQIPNTKVFISPGNHDPYINNSYYKTFQWAENVIIFSQNQKVYETSDADIYGIAFTDFYCKDLKVNEIKINNKDKLNILVVHGTVDGSLENVEYNPMKKSMLKELGFDYIALGHIHKLNYNTEENQRIVYPGSTISLGFDELGQHGMIVGELEKDKINLKFIPVDNKELKEINVEVTNINDKEELVEKL
;
A
#
# COMPACT_ATOMS: atom_id res chain seq x y z
N ASP A 1 3.64 3.52 -3.16
CA ASP A 1 5.10 3.83 -3.25
C ASP A 1 5.86 2.54 -3.54
N LEU A 2 6.44 2.42 -4.70
CA LEU A 2 7.33 1.31 -5.07
C LEU A 2 8.80 1.69 -4.86
N TYR A 3 9.12 2.98 -5.01
CA TYR A 3 10.47 3.51 -4.90
C TYR A 3 10.46 4.97 -4.43
N GLU A 4 11.64 5.50 -4.12
CA GLU A 4 11.88 6.92 -3.81
C GLU A 4 12.36 7.63 -5.07
N ASN A 5 11.51 8.45 -5.69
CA ASN A 5 11.76 9.02 -7.03
C ASN A 5 13.05 9.84 -7.15
N GLU A 6 13.46 10.53 -6.08
CA GLU A 6 14.65 11.37 -6.10
C GLU A 6 15.96 10.59 -5.87
N GLN A 7 15.88 9.35 -5.35
CA GLN A 7 17.04 8.59 -4.90
C GLN A 7 17.24 7.29 -5.68
N ILE A 8 16.20 6.82 -6.38
CA ILE A 8 16.25 5.54 -7.09
C ILE A 8 17.23 5.58 -8.28
N ARG A 9 17.95 4.50 -8.49
CA ARG A 9 18.81 4.32 -9.67
C ARG A 9 18.08 3.50 -10.72
N GLU A 10 18.35 3.80 -11.98
CA GLU A 10 17.79 3.08 -13.11
C GLU A 10 18.06 1.56 -13.01
N SER A 11 19.26 1.16 -12.59
CA SER A 11 19.60 -0.26 -12.38
C SER A 11 18.72 -0.96 -11.35
N THR A 12 18.17 -0.24 -10.37
CA THR A 12 17.21 -0.81 -9.42
C THR A 12 15.85 -0.99 -10.08
N ILE A 13 15.43 -0.06 -10.93
CA ILE A 13 14.20 -0.17 -11.72
C ILE A 13 14.31 -1.34 -12.71
N GLU A 14 15.45 -1.50 -13.39
CA GLU A 14 15.73 -2.65 -14.28
C GLU A 14 15.60 -3.96 -13.51
N TYR A 15 16.21 -4.05 -12.32
CA TYR A 15 16.13 -5.23 -11.47
C TYR A 15 14.67 -5.55 -11.05
N ILE A 16 13.92 -4.55 -10.61
CA ILE A 16 12.50 -4.73 -10.26
C ILE A 16 11.71 -5.23 -11.47
N ASN A 17 11.93 -4.62 -12.63
CA ASN A 17 11.26 -5.00 -13.86
C ASN A 17 11.61 -6.43 -14.30
N ASP A 18 12.85 -6.87 -14.12
CA ASP A 18 13.28 -8.24 -14.40
C ASP A 18 12.63 -9.27 -13.45
N LEU A 19 12.36 -8.89 -12.20
CA LEU A 19 11.53 -9.73 -11.30
C LEU A 19 10.10 -9.84 -11.81
N PHE A 20 9.48 -8.76 -12.29
CA PHE A 20 8.14 -8.81 -12.87
C PHE A 20 8.08 -9.66 -14.15
N LYS A 21 9.11 -9.64 -14.99
CA LYS A 21 9.22 -10.51 -16.17
C LYS A 21 9.26 -12.00 -15.82
N GLN A 22 9.71 -12.37 -14.62
CA GLN A 22 9.74 -13.77 -14.17
C GLN A 22 8.36 -14.32 -13.83
N ILE A 23 7.35 -13.46 -13.68
CA ILE A 23 5.96 -13.82 -13.39
C ILE A 23 4.99 -13.36 -14.49
N PRO A 24 5.21 -13.72 -15.76
CA PRO A 24 4.50 -13.15 -16.93
C PRO A 24 2.98 -13.37 -16.89
N ASN A 25 2.54 -14.42 -16.22
CA ASN A 25 1.12 -14.77 -16.09
C ASN A 25 0.41 -14.06 -14.92
N THR A 26 1.17 -13.28 -14.12
CA THR A 26 0.65 -12.51 -12.99
C THR A 26 0.61 -11.03 -13.37
N LYS A 27 -0.57 -10.41 -13.31
CA LYS A 27 -0.69 -8.96 -13.51
C LYS A 27 -0.23 -8.21 -12.27
N VAL A 28 0.59 -7.20 -12.47
CA VAL A 28 1.09 -6.30 -11.42
C VAL A 28 0.43 -4.94 -11.59
N PHE A 29 -0.36 -4.53 -10.62
CA PHE A 29 -1.05 -3.25 -10.63
C PHE A 29 -0.35 -2.25 -9.71
N ILE A 30 0.03 -1.10 -10.24
CA ILE A 30 0.73 -0.06 -9.49
C ILE A 30 -0.09 1.22 -9.51
N SER A 31 -0.41 1.72 -8.32
CA SER A 31 -0.96 3.05 -8.12
C SER A 31 0.14 3.93 -7.53
N PRO A 32 0.80 4.79 -8.34
CA PRO A 32 1.87 5.67 -7.88
C PRO A 32 1.45 6.52 -6.69
N GLY A 33 2.31 6.56 -5.66
CA GLY A 33 2.06 7.30 -4.44
C GLY A 33 2.81 8.62 -4.36
N ASN A 34 2.99 9.13 -3.14
CA ASN A 34 3.62 10.43 -2.94
C ASN A 34 5.16 10.38 -3.03
N HIS A 35 5.80 9.22 -2.82
CA HIS A 35 7.26 9.06 -3.00
C HIS A 35 7.67 8.79 -4.44
N ASP A 36 6.77 8.25 -5.23
CA ASP A 36 6.98 7.88 -6.64
C ASP A 36 5.87 8.39 -7.57
N PRO A 37 5.52 9.69 -7.52
CA PRO A 37 4.37 10.21 -8.26
C PRO A 37 4.53 10.05 -9.78
N TYR A 38 3.40 10.00 -10.50
CA TYR A 38 3.35 9.88 -11.96
C TYR A 38 3.67 11.21 -12.64
N ILE A 39 4.89 11.71 -12.45
CA ILE A 39 5.42 12.98 -13.00
C ILE A 39 6.30 12.75 -14.23
N ASN A 40 6.73 13.83 -14.91
CA ASN A 40 7.40 13.71 -16.19
C ASN A 40 8.74 12.98 -16.16
N ASN A 41 9.49 13.08 -15.06
CA ASN A 41 10.77 12.39 -14.85
C ASN A 41 10.63 11.08 -14.05
N SER A 42 9.42 10.63 -13.77
CA SER A 42 9.16 9.36 -13.09
C SER A 42 9.48 8.19 -14.02
N TYR A 43 10.08 7.13 -13.50
CA TYR A 43 10.28 5.88 -14.25
C TYR A 43 8.98 5.22 -14.68
N TYR A 44 7.85 5.55 -14.08
CA TYR A 44 6.54 5.13 -14.57
C TYR A 44 6.21 5.68 -15.96
N LYS A 45 6.81 6.82 -16.37
CA LYS A 45 6.65 7.41 -17.69
C LYS A 45 7.84 7.20 -18.64
N THR A 46 9.05 7.12 -18.09
CA THR A 46 10.28 7.16 -18.88
C THR A 46 10.90 5.80 -19.12
N PHE A 47 10.50 4.79 -18.34
CA PHE A 47 11.02 3.44 -18.45
C PHE A 47 10.01 2.49 -19.13
N GLN A 48 10.51 1.50 -19.87
CA GLN A 48 9.69 0.48 -20.51
C GLN A 48 9.47 -0.70 -19.56
N TRP A 49 8.35 -0.72 -18.87
CA TRP A 49 7.96 -1.78 -17.99
C TRP A 49 7.53 -3.06 -18.73
N ALA A 50 7.61 -4.19 -18.07
CA ALA A 50 7.14 -5.49 -18.58
C ALA A 50 5.63 -5.45 -18.91
N GLU A 51 5.19 -6.25 -19.89
CA GLU A 51 3.81 -6.27 -20.38
C GLU A 51 2.75 -6.67 -19.33
N ASN A 52 3.17 -7.33 -18.29
CA ASN A 52 2.30 -7.71 -17.19
C ASN A 52 2.16 -6.61 -16.11
N VAL A 53 2.88 -5.48 -16.24
CA VAL A 53 2.82 -4.34 -15.31
C VAL A 53 1.85 -3.30 -15.83
N ILE A 54 0.85 -2.98 -15.03
CA ILE A 54 -0.17 -1.98 -15.30
C ILE A 54 0.00 -0.83 -14.30
N ILE A 55 0.32 0.35 -14.81
CA ILE A 55 0.53 1.55 -14.00
C ILE A 55 -0.68 2.45 -14.17
N PHE A 56 -1.37 2.72 -13.07
CA PHE A 56 -2.48 3.65 -13.08
C PHE A 56 -2.01 5.10 -13.22
N SER A 57 -2.86 5.93 -13.79
CA SER A 57 -2.61 7.36 -13.99
C SER A 57 -3.92 8.14 -13.94
N GLN A 58 -3.87 9.44 -14.20
CA GLN A 58 -5.10 10.24 -14.31
C GLN A 58 -5.94 9.85 -15.55
N ASN A 59 -5.31 9.29 -16.58
CA ASN A 59 -5.97 8.88 -17.82
C ASN A 59 -6.26 7.37 -17.88
N GLN A 60 -5.48 6.56 -17.19
CA GLN A 60 -5.63 5.09 -17.09
C GLN A 60 -6.09 4.74 -15.69
N LYS A 61 -7.39 4.78 -15.44
CA LYS A 61 -7.98 4.56 -14.11
C LYS A 61 -8.61 3.18 -13.93
N VAL A 62 -8.71 2.38 -14.98
CA VAL A 62 -9.30 1.05 -14.94
C VAL A 62 -8.56 0.09 -15.86
N TYR A 63 -8.43 -1.14 -15.41
CA TYR A 63 -7.99 -2.28 -16.20
C TYR A 63 -9.06 -3.37 -16.10
N GLU A 64 -9.67 -3.72 -17.22
CA GLU A 64 -10.78 -4.65 -17.31
C GLU A 64 -10.28 -6.06 -17.67
N THR A 65 -10.77 -7.07 -16.95
CA THR A 65 -10.60 -8.49 -17.28
C THR A 65 -11.96 -9.14 -17.51
N SER A 66 -11.99 -10.46 -17.79
CA SER A 66 -13.24 -11.20 -17.87
C SER A 66 -14.02 -11.18 -16.55
N ASP A 67 -13.33 -11.30 -15.41
CA ASP A 67 -13.92 -11.64 -14.13
C ASP A 67 -13.83 -10.49 -13.11
N ALA A 68 -12.88 -9.57 -13.31
CA ALA A 68 -12.61 -8.46 -12.41
C ALA A 68 -12.26 -7.17 -13.15
N ASP A 69 -12.65 -6.04 -12.60
CA ASP A 69 -12.20 -4.73 -13.00
C ASP A 69 -11.34 -4.13 -11.88
N ILE A 70 -10.10 -3.79 -12.21
CA ILE A 70 -9.15 -3.22 -11.26
C ILE A 70 -9.01 -1.73 -11.53
N TYR A 71 -9.26 -0.93 -10.53
CA TYR A 71 -9.25 0.53 -10.57
C TYR A 71 -8.07 1.08 -9.80
N GLY A 72 -7.57 2.23 -10.24
CA GLY A 72 -6.52 2.95 -9.53
C GLY A 72 -6.36 4.37 -10.04
N ILE A 73 -5.65 5.19 -9.28
CA ILE A 73 -5.36 6.57 -9.61
C ILE A 73 -4.02 6.97 -9.01
N ALA A 74 -3.17 7.65 -9.79
CA ALA A 74 -1.83 8.03 -9.39
C ALA A 74 -1.78 9.39 -8.68
N PHE A 75 -0.83 9.56 -7.78
CA PHE A 75 -0.33 10.87 -7.42
C PHE A 75 0.36 11.50 -8.64
N THR A 76 0.13 12.79 -8.84
CA THR A 76 0.73 13.59 -9.93
C THR A 76 1.73 14.63 -9.42
N ASP A 77 1.97 14.63 -8.12
CA ASP A 77 2.95 15.43 -7.40
C ASP A 77 3.26 14.71 -6.08
N PHE A 78 4.34 15.08 -5.39
CA PHE A 78 4.72 14.59 -4.06
C PHE A 78 3.66 14.90 -2.98
N TYR A 79 2.83 15.89 -3.23
CA TYR A 79 1.71 16.28 -2.38
C TYR A 79 0.42 16.32 -3.20
N CYS A 80 -0.63 15.70 -2.72
CA CYS A 80 -1.94 15.74 -3.35
C CYS A 80 -3.05 15.69 -2.31
N LYS A 81 -3.79 16.80 -2.19
CA LYS A 81 -4.88 16.93 -1.20
C LYS A 81 -6.16 16.23 -1.61
N ASP A 82 -6.35 15.94 -2.90
CA ASP A 82 -7.58 15.33 -3.41
C ASP A 82 -7.34 14.71 -4.79
N LEU A 83 -7.22 13.41 -4.85
CA LEU A 83 -7.10 12.62 -6.09
C LEU A 83 -8.44 12.40 -6.79
N LYS A 84 -9.54 12.94 -6.28
CA LYS A 84 -10.89 12.70 -6.82
C LYS A 84 -11.28 11.22 -6.85
N VAL A 85 -10.89 10.47 -5.83
CA VAL A 85 -11.23 9.04 -5.68
C VAL A 85 -12.74 8.83 -5.67
N ASN A 86 -13.50 9.76 -5.12
CA ASN A 86 -14.95 9.76 -5.10
C ASN A 86 -15.61 9.91 -6.48
N GLU A 87 -14.87 10.30 -7.51
CA GLU A 87 -15.34 10.38 -8.89
C GLU A 87 -15.14 9.08 -9.67
N ILE A 88 -14.39 8.11 -9.13
CA ILE A 88 -14.20 6.80 -9.76
C ILE A 88 -15.50 6.02 -9.65
N LYS A 89 -16.02 5.61 -10.80
CA LYS A 89 -17.28 4.85 -10.88
C LYS A 89 -17.02 3.43 -11.36
N ILE A 90 -17.71 2.49 -10.74
CA ILE A 90 -17.70 1.08 -11.16
C ILE A 90 -18.44 0.95 -12.50
N ASN A 91 -17.75 0.39 -13.50
CA ASN A 91 -18.29 0.18 -14.84
C ASN A 91 -19.27 -1.00 -14.87
N ASN A 92 -18.93 -2.10 -14.24
CA ASN A 92 -19.76 -3.31 -14.18
C ASN A 92 -19.83 -3.85 -12.76
N LYS A 93 -21.02 -3.78 -12.15
CA LYS A 93 -21.25 -4.26 -10.78
C LYS A 93 -21.32 -5.78 -10.66
N ASP A 94 -21.49 -6.50 -11.76
CA ASP A 94 -21.56 -7.98 -11.75
C ASP A 94 -20.17 -8.61 -11.65
N LYS A 95 -19.12 -7.86 -12.03
CA LYS A 95 -17.73 -8.26 -11.87
C LYS A 95 -17.19 -7.95 -10.46
N LEU A 96 -16.11 -8.61 -10.10
CA LEU A 96 -15.32 -8.22 -8.93
C LEU A 96 -14.64 -6.87 -9.20
N ASN A 97 -14.85 -5.90 -8.32
CA ASN A 97 -14.33 -4.54 -8.46
C ASN A 97 -13.33 -4.24 -7.35
N ILE A 98 -12.08 -4.02 -7.73
CA ILE A 98 -10.97 -3.77 -6.82
C ILE A 98 -10.42 -2.36 -7.04
N LEU A 99 -10.26 -1.59 -5.97
CA LEU A 99 -9.59 -0.29 -6.03
C LEU A 99 -8.21 -0.38 -5.40
N VAL A 100 -7.20 0.08 -6.12
CA VAL A 100 -5.83 0.26 -5.63
C VAL A 100 -5.56 1.75 -5.51
N VAL A 101 -5.35 2.24 -4.29
CA VAL A 101 -5.22 3.68 -4.06
C VAL A 101 -4.25 3.99 -2.92
N HIS A 102 -3.50 5.08 -3.09
CA HIS A 102 -2.56 5.59 -2.11
C HIS A 102 -3.15 6.81 -1.38
N GLY A 103 -2.98 6.88 -0.07
CA GLY A 103 -3.42 8.04 0.74
C GLY A 103 -3.84 7.68 2.16
N THR A 104 -4.28 8.69 2.91
CA THR A 104 -4.62 8.60 4.32
C THR A 104 -6.12 8.41 4.53
N VAL A 105 -6.52 7.34 5.22
CA VAL A 105 -7.93 7.09 5.58
C VAL A 105 -8.17 7.41 7.05
N ASP A 106 -9.16 8.27 7.32
CA ASP A 106 -9.55 8.73 8.67
C ASP A 106 -8.35 9.25 9.50
N GLY A 107 -7.36 9.83 8.82
CA GLY A 107 -6.17 10.39 9.46
C GLY A 107 -6.44 11.68 10.23
N SER A 108 -5.44 12.11 11.01
CA SER A 108 -5.46 13.40 11.69
C SER A 108 -5.42 14.56 10.67
N LEU A 109 -5.83 15.75 11.10
CA LEU A 109 -5.76 16.98 10.29
C LEU A 109 -4.32 17.32 9.82
N GLU A 110 -3.30 16.73 10.44
CA GLU A 110 -1.89 16.90 10.10
C GLU A 110 -1.48 16.23 8.79
N ASN A 111 -2.25 15.22 8.33
CA ASN A 111 -1.97 14.43 7.11
C ASN A 111 -2.87 14.78 5.92
N VAL A 112 -3.37 16.02 5.84
CA VAL A 112 -4.27 16.47 4.76
C VAL A 112 -3.60 16.59 3.38
N GLU A 113 -2.28 16.42 3.30
CA GLU A 113 -1.52 16.60 2.06
C GLU A 113 -1.40 15.33 1.22
N TYR A 114 -1.76 14.17 1.79
CA TYR A 114 -1.58 12.86 1.16
C TYR A 114 -2.91 12.17 0.90
N ASN A 115 -3.74 12.77 0.02
CA ASN A 115 -5.03 12.25 -0.41
C ASN A 115 -5.90 11.76 0.77
N PRO A 116 -6.33 12.67 1.65
CA PRO A 116 -7.15 12.31 2.81
C PRO A 116 -8.52 11.81 2.35
N MET A 117 -8.88 10.62 2.81
CA MET A 117 -10.13 9.95 2.48
C MET A 117 -10.89 9.58 3.76
N LYS A 118 -12.20 9.62 3.71
CA LYS A 118 -13.05 9.07 4.77
C LYS A 118 -13.40 7.61 4.48
N LYS A 119 -13.28 6.74 5.47
CA LYS A 119 -13.66 5.32 5.36
C LYS A 119 -15.12 5.16 4.95
N SER A 120 -16.01 6.05 5.44
CA SER A 120 -17.43 6.08 5.03
C SER A 120 -17.59 6.31 3.53
N MET A 121 -16.89 7.30 2.98
CA MET A 121 -16.90 7.59 1.54
C MET A 121 -16.38 6.38 0.73
N LEU A 122 -15.28 5.75 1.15
CA LEU A 122 -14.76 4.58 0.46
C LEU A 122 -15.76 3.41 0.45
N LYS A 123 -16.51 3.20 1.54
CA LYS A 123 -17.57 2.20 1.61
C LYS A 123 -18.72 2.50 0.64
N GLU A 124 -19.09 3.77 0.47
CA GLU A 124 -20.15 4.20 -0.44
C GLU A 124 -19.82 4.02 -1.92
N LEU A 125 -18.52 3.95 -2.28
CA LEU A 125 -18.10 3.68 -3.66
C LEU A 125 -18.49 2.27 -4.14
N GLY A 126 -18.69 1.32 -3.22
CA GLY A 126 -19.20 -0.02 -3.52
C GLY A 126 -18.17 -0.97 -4.12
N PHE A 127 -16.88 -0.72 -3.95
CA PHE A 127 -15.82 -1.67 -4.34
C PHE A 127 -15.86 -2.92 -3.46
N ASP A 128 -15.59 -4.07 -4.07
CA ASP A 128 -15.54 -5.34 -3.35
C ASP A 128 -14.28 -5.45 -2.48
N TYR A 129 -13.17 -4.82 -2.91
CA TYR A 129 -11.93 -4.70 -2.13
C TYR A 129 -11.22 -3.39 -2.43
N ILE A 130 -10.63 -2.78 -1.41
CA ILE A 130 -9.82 -1.56 -1.52
C ILE A 130 -8.44 -1.83 -0.92
N ALA A 131 -7.44 -1.94 -1.79
CA ALA A 131 -6.04 -2.07 -1.43
C ALA A 131 -5.45 -0.67 -1.24
N LEU A 132 -5.04 -0.38 -0.02
CA LEU A 132 -4.50 0.92 0.38
C LEU A 132 -2.97 0.89 0.50
N GLY A 133 -2.32 1.97 0.07
CA GLY A 133 -0.92 2.28 0.36
C GLY A 133 -0.79 3.58 1.15
N HIS A 134 0.40 3.94 1.58
CA HIS A 134 0.81 5.11 2.34
C HIS A 134 1.09 4.83 3.83
N ILE A 135 0.21 4.14 4.52
CA ILE A 135 0.40 3.85 5.96
C ILE A 135 1.23 2.58 6.11
N HIS A 136 2.40 2.71 6.74
CA HIS A 136 3.35 1.60 6.93
C HIS A 136 2.92 0.59 7.99
N LYS A 137 1.96 0.95 8.84
CA LYS A 137 1.39 0.07 9.84
C LYS A 137 0.30 -0.81 9.24
N LEU A 138 0.38 -2.12 9.51
CA LEU A 138 -0.68 -3.06 9.16
C LEU A 138 -2.01 -2.64 9.79
N ASN A 139 -3.04 -2.53 8.96
CA ASN A 139 -4.43 -2.35 9.39
C ASN A 139 -5.29 -3.42 8.73
N TYR A 140 -5.27 -4.63 9.32
CA TYR A 140 -6.06 -5.76 8.87
C TYR A 140 -6.48 -6.61 10.07
N ASN A 141 -7.80 -6.86 10.18
CA ASN A 141 -8.36 -7.75 11.17
C ASN A 141 -9.17 -8.86 10.46
N THR A 142 -8.73 -10.10 10.59
CA THR A 142 -9.36 -11.27 9.98
C THR A 142 -10.78 -11.52 10.48
N GLU A 143 -11.08 -11.12 11.72
CA GLU A 143 -12.40 -11.35 12.34
C GLU A 143 -13.49 -10.42 11.79
N GLU A 144 -13.11 -9.29 11.21
CA GLU A 144 -14.03 -8.26 10.72
C GLU A 144 -14.39 -8.38 9.23
N ASN A 145 -13.89 -9.39 8.50
CA ASN A 145 -14.05 -9.50 7.04
C ASN A 145 -13.74 -8.17 6.32
N GLN A 146 -12.61 -7.59 6.66
CA GLN A 146 -12.25 -6.22 6.30
C GLN A 146 -11.95 -6.11 4.80
N ARG A 147 -12.63 -5.17 4.12
CA ARG A 147 -12.50 -4.93 2.67
C ARG A 147 -11.61 -3.73 2.31
N ILE A 148 -11.27 -2.90 3.28
CA ILE A 148 -10.45 -1.69 3.14
C ILE A 148 -9.20 -1.90 3.99
N VAL A 149 -8.05 -2.16 3.35
CA VAL A 149 -6.89 -2.71 4.04
C VAL A 149 -5.60 -1.99 3.68
N TYR A 150 -4.84 -1.59 4.70
CA TYR A 150 -3.42 -1.29 4.59
C TYR A 150 -2.61 -2.53 4.93
N PRO A 151 -1.81 -3.06 4.01
CA PRO A 151 -0.91 -4.17 4.32
C PRO A 151 0.27 -3.75 5.21
N GLY A 152 0.51 -2.45 5.33
CA GLY A 152 1.74 -1.91 5.90
C GLY A 152 2.90 -1.93 4.91
N SER A 153 4.09 -1.60 5.39
CA SER A 153 5.34 -1.80 4.66
C SER A 153 5.76 -3.27 4.69
N THR A 154 6.53 -3.71 3.71
CA THR A 154 7.03 -5.09 3.66
C THR A 154 8.18 -5.34 4.61
N ILE A 155 8.93 -4.30 4.98
CA ILE A 155 10.03 -4.31 5.95
C ILE A 155 9.92 -3.10 6.86
N SER A 156 10.44 -3.21 8.09
CA SER A 156 10.59 -2.06 8.98
C SER A 156 11.82 -1.23 8.58
N LEU A 157 11.62 0.07 8.40
CA LEU A 157 12.67 1.02 8.05
C LEU A 157 13.24 1.77 9.26
N GLY A 158 12.54 1.79 10.38
CA GLY A 158 12.94 2.54 11.57
C GLY A 158 12.27 2.07 12.85
N PHE A 159 12.74 2.59 13.99
CA PHE A 159 12.24 2.25 15.33
C PHE A 159 10.81 2.74 15.61
N ASP A 160 10.26 3.56 14.77
CA ASP A 160 8.86 4.01 14.78
C ASP A 160 7.90 3.02 14.10
N GLU A 161 8.45 2.04 13.36
CA GLU A 161 7.71 0.99 12.69
C GLU A 161 7.77 -0.32 13.47
N LEU A 162 6.98 -0.39 14.54
CA LEU A 162 6.95 -1.55 15.44
C LEU A 162 6.07 -2.69 14.89
N GLY A 163 6.42 -3.91 15.30
CA GLY A 163 5.66 -5.12 15.00
C GLY A 163 6.09 -5.84 13.73
N GLN A 164 5.21 -6.70 13.24
CA GLN A 164 5.48 -7.50 12.05
C GLN A 164 5.18 -6.71 10.76
N HIS A 165 6.06 -6.87 9.78
CA HIS A 165 5.95 -6.29 8.44
C HIS A 165 5.82 -7.40 7.39
N GLY A 166 5.03 -7.12 6.33
CA GLY A 166 4.75 -8.15 5.35
C GLY A 166 3.75 -7.75 4.28
N MET A 167 2.95 -8.70 3.84
CA MET A 167 1.98 -8.52 2.78
C MET A 167 0.64 -9.21 3.10
N ILE A 168 -0.42 -8.76 2.42
CA ILE A 168 -1.71 -9.42 2.41
C ILE A 168 -1.79 -10.32 1.19
N VAL A 169 -2.19 -11.57 1.41
CA VAL A 169 -2.42 -12.58 0.37
C VAL A 169 -3.80 -13.18 0.57
N GLY A 170 -4.48 -13.53 -0.51
CA GLY A 170 -5.77 -14.20 -0.38
C GLY A 170 -6.55 -14.33 -1.67
N GLU A 171 -7.78 -14.73 -1.51
CA GLU A 171 -8.75 -14.95 -2.56
C GLU A 171 -9.93 -14.01 -2.39
N LEU A 172 -10.35 -13.41 -3.49
CA LEU A 172 -11.47 -12.48 -3.55
C LEU A 172 -12.53 -13.03 -4.50
N GLU A 173 -13.72 -13.15 -4.01
CA GLU A 173 -14.94 -13.39 -4.77
C GLU A 173 -15.93 -12.26 -4.48
N LYS A 174 -16.98 -12.12 -5.29
CA LYS A 174 -17.95 -11.02 -5.14
C LYS A 174 -18.47 -10.86 -3.71
N ASP A 175 -18.84 -11.97 -3.08
CA ASP A 175 -19.46 -11.97 -1.74
C ASP A 175 -18.57 -12.58 -0.66
N LYS A 176 -17.36 -13.04 -1.05
CA LYS A 176 -16.47 -13.75 -0.14
C LYS A 176 -15.04 -13.22 -0.25
N ILE A 177 -14.49 -12.92 0.90
CA ILE A 177 -13.10 -12.49 1.03
C ILE A 177 -12.40 -13.46 1.98
N ASN A 178 -11.28 -14.00 1.54
CA ASN A 178 -10.41 -14.83 2.35
C ASN A 178 -8.98 -14.30 2.26
N LEU A 179 -8.60 -13.47 3.21
CA LEU A 179 -7.29 -12.83 3.27
C LEU A 179 -6.50 -13.32 4.46
N LYS A 180 -5.19 -13.29 4.34
CA LYS A 180 -4.25 -13.51 5.44
C LYS A 180 -3.06 -12.57 5.32
N PHE A 181 -2.52 -12.16 6.45
CA PHE A 181 -1.24 -11.49 6.52
C PHE A 181 -0.11 -12.52 6.48
N ILE A 182 0.91 -12.25 5.65
CA ILE A 182 2.13 -13.05 5.58
C ILE A 182 3.29 -12.14 6.00
N PRO A 183 3.91 -12.39 7.16
CA PRO A 183 5.12 -11.67 7.55
C PRO A 183 6.25 -12.07 6.60
N VAL A 184 6.98 -11.08 6.09
CA VAL A 184 8.14 -11.30 5.20
C VAL A 184 9.41 -10.67 5.74
N ASP A 185 9.33 -9.73 6.66
CA ASP A 185 10.48 -9.20 7.37
C ASP A 185 11.01 -10.22 8.39
N ASN A 186 12.33 -10.44 8.38
CA ASN A 186 13.02 -11.28 9.35
C ASN A 186 13.31 -10.56 10.68
N LYS A 187 12.96 -9.28 10.77
CA LYS A 187 13.14 -8.44 11.95
C LYS A 187 11.77 -7.99 12.46
N GLU A 188 11.66 -7.93 13.77
CA GLU A 188 10.50 -7.34 14.45
C GLU A 188 11.01 -6.35 15.48
N LEU A 189 10.66 -5.08 15.33
CA LEU A 189 10.99 -4.06 16.32
C LEU A 189 9.91 -4.03 17.39
N LYS A 190 10.35 -4.04 18.66
CA LYS A 190 9.47 -4.01 19.84
C LYS A 190 9.90 -2.92 20.78
N GLU A 191 8.92 -2.23 21.34
CA GLU A 191 9.12 -1.35 22.47
C GLU A 191 9.01 -2.18 23.75
N ILE A 192 10.03 -2.10 24.60
CA ILE A 192 10.05 -2.76 25.90
C ILE A 192 10.16 -1.67 26.96
N ASN A 193 9.14 -1.59 27.81
CA ASN A 193 9.16 -0.71 28.96
C ASN A 193 9.76 -1.43 30.16
N VAL A 194 10.90 -0.96 30.63
CA VAL A 194 11.58 -1.50 31.80
C VAL A 194 11.39 -0.54 32.98
N GLU A 195 10.74 -1.03 34.05
CA GLU A 195 10.62 -0.25 35.28
C GLU A 195 11.96 -0.23 36.00
N VAL A 196 12.53 0.96 36.12
CA VAL A 196 13.83 1.19 36.76
C VAL A 196 13.72 1.72 38.19
N THR A 197 12.52 1.68 38.80
CA THR A 197 12.29 2.08 40.18
C THR A 197 13.06 1.15 41.11
N ASN A 198 13.83 1.71 42.04
CA ASN A 198 14.69 0.99 43.00
C ASN A 198 15.92 0.27 42.41
N ILE A 199 16.41 0.70 41.25
CA ILE A 199 17.72 0.30 40.73
C ILE A 199 18.78 1.21 41.35
N ASN A 200 19.78 0.60 41.99
CA ASN A 200 20.81 1.31 42.75
C ASN A 200 22.12 1.46 41.99
N ASP A 201 22.39 0.58 41.04
CA ASP A 201 23.62 0.59 40.26
C ASP A 201 23.41 0.09 38.83
N LYS A 202 24.47 0.15 38.03
CA LYS A 202 24.47 -0.20 36.58
C LYS A 202 24.31 -1.73 36.41
N GLU A 203 24.82 -2.52 37.30
CA GLU A 203 24.77 -3.97 37.27
C GLU A 203 23.31 -4.44 37.38
N GLU A 204 22.56 -3.90 38.33
CA GLU A 204 21.13 -4.18 38.50
C GLU A 204 20.31 -3.74 37.27
N LEU A 205 20.70 -2.65 36.61
CA LEU A 205 20.03 -2.20 35.36
C LEU A 205 20.26 -3.18 34.22
N VAL A 206 21.50 -3.68 34.09
CA VAL A 206 21.86 -4.63 32.99
C VAL A 206 21.15 -5.98 33.18
N GLU A 207 20.96 -6.44 34.45
CA GLU A 207 20.23 -7.67 34.73
C GLU A 207 18.73 -7.58 34.41
N LYS A 208 18.17 -6.36 34.40
CA LYS A 208 16.76 -6.14 34.06
C LYS A 208 16.50 -5.97 32.57
N LEU A 209 17.51 -5.67 31.76
CA LEU A 209 17.44 -5.51 30.31
C LEU A 209 17.64 -6.82 29.57
#